data_d32f0256300d4c17adbfa2655bda6dd3
#
_entry.id   d32f0256300d4c17adbfa2655bda6dd3
#
_cell.length_a   1.000
_cell.length_b   1.000
_cell.length_c   1.000
_cell.angle_alpha   90.00
_cell.angle_beta   90.00
_cell.angle_gamma   90.00
#
_symmetry.space_group_name_H-M   'P 1'
#
loop_
_entity.id
_entity.type
_entity.pdbx_description
1 polymer ?
#
loop_
_entity_poly.entity_id
_entity_poly.type
_entity_poly.pdbx_seq_one_letter_code
_entity_poly.pdbx_strand_id
1 'polypeptide(L)' 'MTAFEAVQIAEGLDDTAQPDDIIDAWQYLHDTGLAYQLQGFFGRNCAALLEAGIIHD' A
#
# COMPACT_ATOMS: atom_id res chain seq x y z
N MET A 1 -4.13 8.05 8.48
CA MET A 1 -4.63 7.39 7.25
C MET A 1 -5.66 6.34 7.63
N THR A 2 -6.70 6.18 6.85
CA THR A 2 -7.69 5.13 7.05
C THR A 2 -7.48 4.01 6.04
N ALA A 3 -8.08 2.84 6.30
CA ALA A 3 -8.00 1.73 5.35
C ALA A 3 -8.56 2.12 3.98
N PHE A 4 -9.67 2.85 3.96
CA PHE A 4 -10.29 3.30 2.72
C PHE A 4 -9.34 4.22 1.92
N GLU A 5 -8.73 5.18 2.60
CA GLU A 5 -7.76 6.07 1.95
C GLU A 5 -6.57 5.30 1.41
N ALA A 6 -6.03 4.37 2.19
CA ALA A 6 -4.87 3.59 1.77
C ALA A 6 -5.17 2.77 0.51
N VAL A 7 -6.35 2.14 0.45
CA VAL A 7 -6.75 1.36 -0.71
C VAL A 7 -6.90 2.25 -1.94
N GLN A 8 -7.54 3.42 -1.78
CA GLN A 8 -7.71 4.35 -2.90
C GLN A 8 -6.38 4.84 -3.45
N ILE A 9 -5.46 5.19 -2.57
CA ILE A 9 -4.13 5.65 -2.98
C ILE A 9 -3.38 4.51 -3.67
N ALA A 10 -3.41 3.31 -3.11
CA ALA A 10 -2.71 2.17 -3.67
C ALA A 10 -3.25 1.76 -5.04
N GLU A 11 -4.54 1.96 -5.28
CA GLU A 11 -5.16 1.66 -6.57
C GLU A 11 -4.97 2.78 -7.60
N GLY A 12 -4.36 3.90 -7.20
CA GLY A 12 -4.14 5.02 -8.09
C GLY A 12 -5.37 5.87 -8.35
N LEU A 13 -6.34 5.83 -7.45
CA LEU A 13 -7.61 6.55 -7.61
C LEU A 13 -7.58 7.97 -7.02
N ASP A 14 -6.51 8.31 -6.31
CA ASP A 14 -6.34 9.63 -5.70
C ASP A 14 -5.31 10.43 -6.50
N ASP A 15 -5.80 11.34 -7.34
CA ASP A 15 -4.95 12.14 -8.21
C ASP A 15 -4.08 13.14 -7.44
N THR A 16 -4.40 13.39 -6.17
CA THR A 16 -3.67 14.36 -5.35
C THR A 16 -2.56 13.70 -4.54
N ALA A 17 -2.49 12.37 -4.54
CA ALA A 17 -1.50 11.64 -3.74
C ALA A 17 -0.08 11.92 -4.26
N GLN A 18 0.81 12.26 -3.33
CA GLN A 18 2.22 12.45 -3.62
C GLN A 18 2.95 11.10 -3.52
N PRO A 19 4.18 10.98 -4.07
CA PRO A 19 4.94 9.73 -3.95
C PRO A 19 5.08 9.22 -2.51
N ASP A 20 5.28 10.12 -1.55
CA ASP A 20 5.38 9.75 -0.14
C ASP A 20 4.05 9.18 0.38
N ASP A 21 2.93 9.73 -0.09
CA ASP A 21 1.60 9.23 0.30
C ASP A 21 1.38 7.81 -0.22
N ILE A 22 1.88 7.52 -1.41
CA ILE A 22 1.76 6.19 -2.02
C ILE A 22 2.54 5.17 -1.19
N ILE A 23 3.76 5.52 -0.79
CA ILE A 23 4.59 4.65 0.05
C ILE A 23 3.91 4.45 1.41
N ASP A 24 3.40 5.51 2.02
CA ASP A 24 2.70 5.44 3.29
C ASP A 24 1.46 4.54 3.21
N ALA A 25 0.72 4.62 2.10
CA ALA A 25 -0.46 3.79 1.90
C ALA A 25 -0.08 2.31 1.85
N TRP A 26 0.95 1.95 1.10
CA TRP A 26 1.41 0.58 1.00
C TRP A 26 1.97 0.08 2.33
N GLN A 27 2.71 0.94 3.06
CA GLN A 27 3.20 0.59 4.39
C GLN A 27 2.03 0.32 5.35
N TYR A 28 0.99 1.15 5.29
CA TYR A 28 -0.21 0.96 6.10
C TYR A 28 -0.89 -0.37 5.78
N LEU A 29 -1.04 -0.68 4.50
CA LEU A 29 -1.69 -1.92 4.07
C LEU A 29 -0.89 -3.14 4.52
N HIS A 30 0.43 -3.04 4.51
CA HIS A 30 1.30 -4.11 5.01
C HIS A 30 1.19 -4.25 6.53
N ASP A 31 1.33 -3.13 7.26
CA ASP A 31 1.37 -3.14 8.73
C ASP A 31 0.08 -3.67 9.35
N THR A 32 -1.05 -3.34 8.73
CA THR A 32 -2.36 -3.80 9.22
C THR A 32 -2.70 -5.21 8.75
N GLY A 33 -1.94 -5.76 7.82
CA GLY A 33 -2.22 -7.05 7.20
C GLY A 33 -3.33 -7.01 6.16
N LEU A 34 -3.90 -5.83 5.91
CA LEU A 34 -5.03 -5.68 4.99
C LEU A 34 -4.65 -6.06 3.57
N ALA A 35 -3.42 -5.76 3.14
CA ALA A 35 -2.94 -6.12 1.80
C ALA A 35 -3.09 -7.60 1.51
N TYR A 36 -2.99 -8.44 2.54
CA TYR A 36 -3.01 -9.89 2.39
C TYR A 36 -4.43 -10.48 2.48
N GLN A 37 -5.41 -9.62 2.74
CA GLN A 37 -6.82 -9.99 2.79
C GLN A 37 -7.59 -9.49 1.58
N LEU A 38 -6.96 -8.60 0.79
CA LEU A 38 -7.55 -8.06 -0.43
C LEU A 38 -7.15 -8.94 -1.62
N GLN A 39 -7.43 -8.48 -2.84
CA GLN A 39 -7.05 -9.23 -4.03
C GLN A 39 -5.53 -9.44 -4.08
N GLY A 40 -5.11 -10.51 -4.75
CA GLY A 40 -3.71 -10.92 -4.80
C GLY A 40 -2.75 -9.82 -5.27
N PHE A 41 -3.22 -8.89 -6.09
CA PHE A 41 -2.47 -7.73 -6.52
C PHE A 41 -1.86 -6.95 -5.35
N PHE A 42 -2.63 -6.75 -4.26
CA PHE A 42 -2.13 -6.00 -3.10
C PHE A 42 -1.00 -6.74 -2.39
N GLY A 43 -1.16 -8.04 -2.17
CA GLY A 43 -0.12 -8.83 -1.52
C GLY A 43 1.14 -8.93 -2.36
N ARG A 44 1.00 -9.12 -3.67
CA ARG A 44 2.14 -9.20 -4.57
C ARG A 44 2.92 -7.89 -4.61
N ASN A 45 2.22 -6.75 -4.65
CA ASN A 45 2.89 -5.46 -4.64
C ASN A 45 3.59 -5.18 -3.32
N CYS A 46 2.96 -5.53 -2.20
CA CYS A 46 3.63 -5.41 -0.89
C CYS A 46 4.91 -6.25 -0.85
N ALA A 47 4.86 -7.48 -1.35
CA ALA A 47 6.03 -8.34 -1.38
C ALA A 47 7.17 -7.72 -2.21
N ALA A 48 6.83 -7.14 -3.36
CA ALA A 48 7.82 -6.49 -4.21
C ALA A 48 8.43 -5.25 -3.54
N LEU A 49 7.59 -4.46 -2.86
CA LEU A 49 8.05 -3.25 -2.17
C LEU A 49 8.91 -3.58 -0.96
N LEU A 50 8.58 -4.65 -0.24
CA LEU A 50 9.40 -5.14 0.86
C LEU A 50 10.76 -5.59 0.36
N GLU A 51 10.79 -6.34 -0.74
CA GLU A 51 12.04 -6.84 -1.31
C GLU A 51 12.91 -5.69 -1.80
N ALA A 52 12.30 -4.64 -2.34
CA ALA A 52 13.02 -3.46 -2.82
C ALA A 52 13.47 -2.53 -1.68
N GLY A 53 13.00 -2.77 -0.45
CA GLY A 53 13.32 -1.92 0.69
C GLY A 53 12.56 -0.61 0.70
N ILE A 54 11.50 -0.50 -0.08
CA ILE A 54 10.67 0.73 -0.15
C ILE A 54 9.73 0.79 1.04
N ILE A 55 9.16 -0.35 1.41
CA ILE A 55 8.45 -0.50 2.68
C ILE A 55 9.18 -1.55 3.52
N HIS A 56 8.82 -1.66 4.79
CA HIS A 56 9.51 -2.57 5.72
C HIS A 56 8.55 -3.11 6.77
N ASP A 57 8.96 -4.19 7.41
CA ASP A 57 8.24 -4.78 8.53
C ASP A 57 8.28 -3.93 9.79
#